data_8ea2f6a9f199cea25db449c9cc2c31d3
#
_entry.id   8ea2f6a9f199cea25db449c9cc2c31d3
#
_cell.length_a   1.000
_cell.length_b   1.000
_cell.length_c   1.000
_cell.angle_alpha   90.00
_cell.angle_beta   90.00
_cell.angle_gamma   90.00
#
_symmetry.space_group_name_H-M   'P 1'
#
loop_
_entity.id
_entity.type
_entity.pdbx_description
1 polymer ?
#
loop_
_entity_poly.entity_id
_entity_poly.type
_entity_poly.pdbx_seq_one_letter_code
_entity_poly.pdbx_strand_id
1 'polypeptide(L)'
;MAALVVGLVGLVPPAHAAEPAQGPGLTDGSVVSDGVVVSDGVVLSDGVVLSDGMASSDGMASSDGSSGAAAVAASPRLTQKLYLDPDTQAAAAVDAARAAGRTSVAKRLSLISTVPQARWFGDWTTVGTTRSEVAGYVRAARAKSQTPVLVLYAIPGRDCGLYSAGGFTEKTYPRWITQVAKGLTDGAVRGSSRALVVLEPDALMLDCDDDAADARRDRLIRNATKELAATGAWVYLEAGNARWRTPADTAKRLRAGGIAYARGFATNISNFGFTTSEKAYAAKVAARLAAAGVSASHRHYVIDTSRNGRGPMADGEWCNPPKRGLGAHPRTFTSGGALDALLWIKLPGESDGPCHGAPGAGQWWEAGALELVKYRRT
;
A
#
# COMPACT_ATOMS: atom_id res chain seq x y z
N MET A 1 5.65 64.99 -22.86
CA MET A 1 5.76 64.73 -21.38
C MET A 1 5.38 63.31 -21.11
N ALA A 2 6.37 62.45 -20.97
CA ALA A 2 6.14 61.04 -20.65
C ALA A 2 6.52 60.84 -19.17
N ALA A 3 5.57 60.35 -18.37
CA ALA A 3 5.81 60.06 -16.95
C ALA A 3 6.30 58.61 -16.80
N LEU A 4 7.48 58.47 -16.25
CA LEU A 4 8.14 57.22 -15.91
C LEU A 4 7.61 56.74 -14.54
N VAL A 5 6.91 55.61 -14.49
CA VAL A 5 6.52 54.96 -13.23
C VAL A 5 7.57 53.91 -12.90
N VAL A 6 8.36 54.17 -11.86
CA VAL A 6 9.33 53.22 -11.30
C VAL A 6 8.60 52.39 -10.27
N GLY A 7 8.40 51.08 -10.58
CA GLY A 7 7.87 50.11 -9.63
C GLY A 7 8.98 49.62 -8.69
N LEU A 8 8.81 49.85 -7.39
CA LEU A 8 9.63 49.18 -6.35
C LEU A 8 9.34 47.69 -6.30
N VAL A 9 10.35 46.91 -6.63
CA VAL A 9 10.36 45.46 -6.36
C VAL A 9 10.83 45.27 -4.93
N GLY A 10 9.91 44.87 -4.06
CA GLY A 10 10.22 44.49 -2.68
C GLY A 10 10.98 43.15 -2.65
N LEU A 11 12.21 43.20 -2.17
CA LEU A 11 12.99 41.99 -1.85
C LEU A 11 12.36 41.29 -0.63
N VAL A 12 11.85 40.08 -0.84
CA VAL A 12 11.47 39.14 0.21
C VAL A 12 12.74 38.45 0.68
N PRO A 13 13.07 38.44 2.00
CA PRO A 13 14.23 37.70 2.50
C PRO A 13 13.99 36.18 2.38
N PRO A 14 15.07 35.39 2.17
CA PRO A 14 14.93 33.94 2.10
C PRO A 14 14.52 33.38 3.46
N ALA A 15 13.52 32.54 3.45
CA ALA A 15 13.11 31.73 4.61
C ALA A 15 14.29 30.83 5.03
N HIS A 16 14.67 30.91 6.29
CA HIS A 16 15.65 30.00 6.89
C HIS A 16 15.10 28.59 6.81
N ALA A 17 15.87 27.70 6.16
CA ALA A 17 15.62 26.27 6.21
C ALA A 17 15.81 25.80 7.67
N ALA A 18 14.76 25.24 8.26
CA ALA A 18 14.86 24.53 9.52
C ALA A 18 15.65 23.24 9.29
N GLU A 19 16.70 23.04 10.08
CA GLU A 19 17.44 21.77 10.11
C GLU A 19 16.50 20.63 10.57
N PRO A 20 16.64 19.42 9.99
CA PRO A 20 15.85 18.28 10.42
C PRO A 20 16.26 17.85 11.83
N ALA A 21 15.30 17.71 12.72
CA ALA A 21 15.50 17.13 14.04
C ALA A 21 16.05 15.72 13.90
N GLN A 22 17.23 15.49 14.48
CA GLN A 22 17.84 14.17 14.59
C GLN A 22 17.00 13.35 15.57
N GLY A 23 16.55 12.17 15.14
CA GLY A 23 15.90 11.19 16.01
C GLY A 23 16.84 10.73 17.13
N PRO A 24 16.32 10.28 18.29
CA PRO A 24 17.13 9.95 19.45
C PRO A 24 18.09 8.79 19.14
N GLY A 25 19.38 9.09 19.31
CA GLY A 25 20.45 8.13 19.22
C GLY A 25 20.30 7.07 20.32
N LEU A 26 20.39 5.81 19.93
CA LEU A 26 20.51 4.68 20.84
C LEU A 26 21.87 4.79 21.54
N THR A 27 21.85 5.09 22.83
CA THR A 27 23.02 4.99 23.70
C THR A 27 23.34 3.54 23.98
N ASP A 28 24.61 3.21 23.74
CA ASP A 28 25.29 1.98 24.10
C ASP A 28 25.14 1.66 25.60
N GLY A 29 24.72 0.45 25.92
CA GLY A 29 24.55 -0.05 27.28
C GLY A 29 24.92 -1.52 27.40
N SER A 30 26.24 -1.75 27.56
CA SER A 30 26.90 -2.86 28.24
C SER A 30 26.21 -4.22 28.37
N VAL A 31 26.89 -5.17 27.76
CA VAL A 31 26.80 -6.63 27.91
C VAL A 31 27.02 -7.03 29.37
N VAL A 32 26.09 -7.81 29.92
CA VAL A 32 26.40 -8.73 31.03
C VAL A 32 26.01 -10.14 30.61
N SER A 33 26.99 -10.97 30.49
CA SER A 33 26.87 -12.40 30.28
C SER A 33 26.48 -13.08 31.59
N ASP A 34 25.41 -13.91 31.55
CA ASP A 34 25.36 -15.09 32.43
C ASP A 34 24.68 -16.22 31.65
N GLY A 35 25.44 -17.29 31.54
CA GLY A 35 25.09 -18.50 30.85
C GLY A 35 24.08 -19.36 31.61
N VAL A 36 23.13 -19.91 30.90
CA VAL A 36 22.47 -21.15 31.31
C VAL A 36 22.45 -22.08 30.12
N VAL A 37 23.19 -23.15 30.27
CA VAL A 37 23.12 -24.34 29.43
C VAL A 37 21.90 -25.14 29.87
N VAL A 38 21.00 -25.49 28.94
CA VAL A 38 19.99 -26.54 29.17
C VAL A 38 20.09 -27.54 28.04
N SER A 39 20.49 -28.72 28.46
CA SER A 39 20.66 -29.95 27.71
C SER A 39 19.32 -30.55 27.26
N ASP A 40 19.45 -31.35 26.20
CA ASP A 40 18.49 -32.24 25.58
C ASP A 40 17.59 -33.04 26.52
N GLY A 41 16.36 -33.27 26.13
CA GLY A 41 15.47 -34.22 26.75
C GLY A 41 14.28 -34.58 25.82
N VAL A 42 14.53 -35.58 24.97
CA VAL A 42 13.49 -36.32 24.26
C VAL A 42 12.81 -37.26 25.27
N VAL A 43 11.49 -37.22 25.35
CA VAL A 43 10.69 -38.30 25.97
C VAL A 43 9.56 -38.65 25.03
N LEU A 44 9.68 -39.83 24.46
CA LEU A 44 8.59 -40.62 23.89
C LEU A 44 8.00 -41.47 25.03
N SER A 45 6.69 -41.56 25.14
CA SER A 45 6.08 -42.67 25.83
C SER A 45 4.72 -43.03 25.22
N ASP A 46 4.67 -44.25 24.80
CA ASP A 46 3.56 -45.04 24.30
C ASP A 46 2.45 -45.23 25.35
N GLY A 47 1.25 -45.40 24.87
CA GLY A 47 0.12 -45.84 25.69
C GLY A 47 -1.05 -46.32 24.85
N VAL A 48 -0.91 -47.53 24.32
CA VAL A 48 -2.01 -48.29 23.68
C VAL A 48 -2.82 -48.95 24.79
N VAL A 49 -4.13 -48.81 24.76
CA VAL A 49 -5.07 -49.73 25.44
C VAL A 49 -6.14 -50.17 24.45
N LEU A 50 -6.11 -51.44 24.12
CA LEU A 50 -7.15 -52.16 23.42
C LEU A 50 -8.19 -52.67 24.43
N SER A 51 -9.46 -52.61 24.13
CA SER A 51 -10.44 -53.51 24.69
C SER A 51 -11.49 -53.88 23.62
N ASP A 52 -11.57 -55.17 23.41
CA ASP A 52 -12.49 -55.89 22.53
C ASP A 52 -13.93 -55.80 23.00
N GLY A 53 -14.86 -55.86 22.04
CA GLY A 53 -16.28 -56.04 22.28
C GLY A 53 -17.02 -56.34 20.99
N MET A 54 -17.35 -57.58 20.78
CA MET A 54 -17.92 -58.21 19.58
C MET A 54 -19.35 -57.77 19.20
N ALA A 55 -19.57 -57.73 17.89
CA ALA A 55 -20.61 -58.31 17.04
C ALA A 55 -22.06 -57.82 17.12
N SER A 56 -22.59 -57.32 16.02
CA SER A 56 -23.51 -58.04 15.14
C SER A 56 -23.87 -57.22 13.89
N SER A 57 -23.98 -57.94 12.81
CA SER A 57 -24.38 -57.61 11.46
C SER A 57 -25.75 -56.94 11.34
N ASP A 58 -25.89 -55.96 10.45
CA ASP A 58 -26.80 -56.09 9.30
C ASP A 58 -26.57 -54.91 8.32
N GLY A 59 -26.57 -55.24 7.05
CA GLY A 59 -26.19 -54.38 5.97
C GLY A 59 -27.15 -53.24 5.66
N MET A 60 -26.63 -52.23 4.97
CA MET A 60 -27.16 -51.72 3.72
C MET A 60 -26.38 -50.47 3.26
N ALA A 61 -26.06 -50.51 1.98
CA ALA A 61 -25.85 -49.40 1.06
C ALA A 61 -24.78 -48.38 1.41
N SER A 62 -23.61 -48.56 0.81
CA SER A 62 -22.64 -47.52 0.50
C SER A 62 -23.27 -46.47 -0.41
N SER A 63 -23.58 -45.30 0.11
CA SER A 63 -23.67 -44.10 -0.70
C SER A 63 -22.32 -43.42 -0.60
N ASP A 64 -21.50 -43.56 -1.63
CA ASP A 64 -20.31 -42.77 -1.85
C ASP A 64 -20.70 -41.30 -1.97
N GLY A 65 -20.84 -40.65 -0.84
CA GLY A 65 -20.91 -39.21 -0.72
C GLY A 65 -19.51 -38.62 -0.84
N SER A 66 -18.91 -38.62 -2.05
CA SER A 66 -17.81 -37.73 -2.32
C SER A 66 -18.36 -36.32 -2.25
N SER A 67 -18.31 -35.71 -1.07
CA SER A 67 -18.46 -34.27 -0.91
C SER A 67 -17.24 -33.61 -1.56
N GLY A 68 -17.29 -33.50 -2.88
CA GLY A 68 -16.39 -32.65 -3.62
C GLY A 68 -16.59 -31.23 -3.08
N ALA A 69 -15.65 -30.77 -2.26
CA ALA A 69 -15.59 -29.38 -1.87
C ALA A 69 -15.54 -28.57 -3.17
N ALA A 70 -16.67 -27.95 -3.54
CA ALA A 70 -16.74 -27.10 -4.71
C ALA A 70 -15.66 -26.03 -4.56
N ALA A 71 -14.67 -26.05 -5.42
CA ALA A 71 -13.60 -25.08 -5.42
C ALA A 71 -14.24 -23.70 -5.57
N VAL A 72 -14.15 -22.90 -4.52
CA VAL A 72 -14.66 -21.53 -4.54
C VAL A 72 -13.97 -20.79 -5.67
N ALA A 73 -14.72 -20.37 -6.69
CA ALA A 73 -14.17 -19.68 -7.84
C ALA A 73 -13.40 -18.43 -7.37
N ALA A 74 -12.18 -18.28 -7.86
CA ALA A 74 -11.34 -17.14 -7.51
C ALA A 74 -12.03 -15.82 -7.89
N SER A 75 -11.90 -14.81 -7.02
CA SER A 75 -12.52 -13.51 -7.25
C SER A 75 -12.11 -12.91 -8.60
N PRO A 76 -13.05 -12.37 -9.40
CA PRO A 76 -12.71 -11.66 -10.64
C PRO A 76 -11.68 -10.55 -10.48
N ARG A 77 -11.51 -9.98 -9.29
CA ARG A 77 -10.44 -9.00 -8.99
C ARG A 77 -9.04 -9.60 -9.13
N LEU A 78 -8.89 -10.88 -8.83
CA LEU A 78 -7.62 -11.58 -8.85
C LEU A 78 -7.38 -12.36 -10.14
N THR A 79 -8.44 -12.67 -10.91
CA THR A 79 -8.32 -13.39 -12.20
C THR A 79 -8.18 -12.46 -13.40
N GLN A 80 -8.57 -11.19 -13.27
CA GLN A 80 -8.41 -10.18 -14.31
C GLN A 80 -7.04 -9.51 -14.23
N LYS A 81 -6.56 -9.01 -15.37
CA LYS A 81 -5.36 -8.15 -15.40
C LYS A 81 -5.62 -6.87 -14.61
N LEU A 82 -4.60 -6.35 -13.95
CA LEU A 82 -4.63 -5.02 -13.36
C LEU A 82 -4.75 -3.96 -14.47
N TYR A 83 -5.43 -2.87 -14.16
CA TYR A 83 -5.65 -1.81 -15.14
C TYR A 83 -4.35 -1.07 -15.45
N LEU A 84 -3.99 -1.06 -16.73
CA LEU A 84 -2.94 -0.20 -17.26
C LEU A 84 -3.58 1.14 -17.64
N ASP A 85 -3.37 2.13 -16.77
CA ASP A 85 -3.79 3.52 -17.01
C ASP A 85 -2.86 4.16 -18.05
N PRO A 86 -3.37 4.63 -19.18
CA PRO A 86 -2.55 5.35 -20.16
C PRO A 86 -2.15 6.77 -19.70
N ASP A 87 -2.86 7.30 -18.71
CA ASP A 87 -2.72 8.68 -18.23
C ASP A 87 -1.83 8.70 -16.97
N THR A 88 -0.53 8.42 -17.15
CA THR A 88 0.48 8.44 -16.08
C THR A 88 1.62 9.40 -16.42
N GLN A 89 2.30 9.96 -15.40
CA GLN A 89 3.49 10.79 -15.61
C GLN A 89 4.58 10.03 -16.40
N ALA A 90 4.73 8.73 -16.18
CA ALA A 90 5.65 7.90 -16.94
C ALA A 90 5.28 7.81 -18.43
N ALA A 91 3.99 7.70 -18.76
CA ALA A 91 3.53 7.70 -20.15
C ALA A 91 3.77 9.05 -20.83
N ALA A 92 3.42 10.15 -20.15
CA ALA A 92 3.69 11.49 -20.63
C ALA A 92 5.20 11.75 -20.85
N ALA A 93 6.06 11.24 -19.95
CA ALA A 93 7.51 11.33 -20.11
C ALA A 93 8.06 10.54 -21.30
N VAL A 94 7.47 9.35 -21.58
CA VAL A 94 7.80 8.59 -22.78
C VAL A 94 7.46 9.37 -24.05
N ASP A 95 6.28 9.97 -24.11
CA ASP A 95 5.84 10.73 -25.29
C ASP A 95 6.68 12.02 -25.47
N ALA A 96 6.98 12.71 -24.39
CA ALA A 96 7.89 13.86 -24.43
C ALA A 96 9.31 13.47 -24.91
N ALA A 97 9.84 12.34 -24.45
CA ALA A 97 11.15 11.86 -24.89
C ALA A 97 11.15 11.47 -26.39
N ARG A 98 10.06 10.87 -26.87
CA ARG A 98 9.89 10.56 -28.31
C ARG A 98 9.82 11.82 -29.16
N ALA A 99 9.02 12.79 -28.75
CA ALA A 99 8.88 14.06 -29.44
C ALA A 99 10.21 14.83 -29.52
N ALA A 100 11.05 14.69 -28.49
CA ALA A 100 12.40 15.28 -28.45
C ALA A 100 13.48 14.42 -29.16
N GLY A 101 13.14 13.37 -29.87
CA GLY A 101 14.10 12.46 -30.53
C GLY A 101 14.95 11.62 -29.58
N ARG A 102 14.67 11.62 -28.25
CA ARG A 102 15.42 10.87 -27.23
C ARG A 102 14.95 9.39 -27.16
N THR A 103 15.05 8.68 -28.27
CA THR A 103 14.50 7.32 -28.47
C THR A 103 15.01 6.33 -27.42
N SER A 104 16.28 6.38 -27.05
CA SER A 104 16.87 5.50 -26.04
C SER A 104 16.30 5.76 -24.63
N VAL A 105 16.00 7.00 -24.32
CA VAL A 105 15.34 7.40 -23.06
C VAL A 105 13.89 6.90 -23.07
N ALA A 106 13.14 7.18 -24.13
CA ALA A 106 11.77 6.72 -24.28
C ALA A 106 11.66 5.18 -24.13
N LYS A 107 12.58 4.41 -24.76
CA LYS A 107 12.64 2.95 -24.62
C LYS A 107 12.87 2.51 -23.17
N ARG A 108 13.72 3.21 -22.42
CA ARG A 108 13.94 2.89 -20.98
C ARG A 108 12.74 3.23 -20.14
N LEU A 109 12.15 4.43 -20.30
CA LEU A 109 10.98 4.86 -19.54
C LEU A 109 9.74 4.02 -19.84
N SER A 110 9.64 3.41 -21.05
CA SER A 110 8.54 2.51 -21.37
C SER A 110 8.51 1.25 -20.51
N LEU A 111 9.63 0.86 -19.88
CA LEU A 111 9.65 -0.22 -18.89
C LEU A 111 8.89 0.13 -17.59
N ILE A 112 8.56 1.39 -17.40
CA ILE A 112 7.68 1.85 -16.32
C ILE A 112 6.27 2.06 -16.87
N SER A 113 6.10 2.83 -17.94
CA SER A 113 4.79 3.26 -18.45
C SER A 113 3.91 2.14 -18.98
N THR A 114 4.49 0.98 -19.35
CA THR A 114 3.74 -0.19 -19.83
C THR A 114 3.38 -1.19 -18.73
N VAL A 115 3.61 -0.84 -17.48
CA VAL A 115 3.30 -1.67 -16.30
C VAL A 115 2.14 -1.05 -15.53
N PRO A 116 1.13 -1.84 -15.11
CA PRO A 116 0.04 -1.33 -14.30
C PRO A 116 0.53 -0.69 -13.00
N GLN A 117 0.03 0.50 -12.70
CA GLN A 117 0.33 1.27 -11.50
C GLN A 117 -0.97 1.69 -10.83
N ALA A 118 -0.94 1.96 -9.52
CA ALA A 118 -2.09 2.52 -8.84
C ALA A 118 -2.31 3.99 -9.25
N ARG A 119 -3.57 4.43 -9.26
CA ARG A 119 -3.89 5.86 -9.42
C ARG A 119 -4.14 6.48 -8.05
N TRP A 120 -3.41 7.56 -7.77
CA TRP A 120 -3.53 8.29 -6.51
C TRP A 120 -4.59 9.39 -6.62
N PHE A 121 -5.43 9.48 -5.59
CA PHE A 121 -6.42 10.53 -5.37
C PHE A 121 -6.16 11.18 -4.01
N GLY A 122 -6.16 12.49 -3.96
CA GLY A 122 -5.84 13.23 -2.74
C GLY A 122 -6.51 14.59 -2.74
N ASP A 123 -6.04 15.49 -1.87
CA ASP A 123 -6.55 16.86 -1.71
C ASP A 123 -6.26 17.78 -2.92
N TRP A 124 -5.47 17.32 -3.88
CA TRP A 124 -5.34 17.94 -5.21
C TRP A 124 -6.56 17.70 -6.12
N THR A 125 -7.46 16.80 -5.75
CA THR A 125 -8.79 16.66 -6.35
C THR A 125 -9.82 17.33 -5.45
N THR A 126 -10.64 18.22 -6.00
CA THR A 126 -11.66 18.88 -5.17
C THR A 126 -12.78 17.92 -4.78
N VAL A 127 -13.49 18.18 -3.69
CA VAL A 127 -14.69 17.41 -3.33
C VAL A 127 -15.72 17.40 -4.47
N GLY A 128 -15.76 18.47 -5.28
CA GLY A 128 -16.70 18.58 -6.41
C GLY A 128 -16.34 17.69 -7.61
N THR A 129 -15.05 17.49 -7.90
CA THR A 129 -14.59 16.73 -9.08
C THR A 129 -14.30 15.26 -8.77
N THR A 130 -13.99 14.92 -7.51
CA THR A 130 -13.57 13.58 -7.10
C THR A 130 -14.50 12.46 -7.58
N ARG A 131 -15.83 12.64 -7.46
CA ARG A 131 -16.81 11.63 -7.90
C ARG A 131 -16.66 11.29 -9.37
N SER A 132 -16.59 12.32 -10.23
CA SER A 132 -16.47 12.12 -11.68
C SER A 132 -15.13 11.53 -12.08
N GLU A 133 -14.04 11.94 -11.43
CA GLU A 133 -12.68 11.43 -11.68
C GLU A 133 -12.55 9.95 -11.30
N VAL A 134 -12.99 9.57 -10.09
CA VAL A 134 -12.99 8.17 -9.65
C VAL A 134 -13.90 7.31 -10.55
N ALA A 135 -15.10 7.79 -10.88
CA ALA A 135 -16.02 7.08 -11.78
C ALA A 135 -15.43 6.89 -13.17
N GLY A 136 -14.76 7.90 -13.71
CA GLY A 136 -14.09 7.84 -15.02
C GLY A 136 -12.99 6.78 -15.02
N TYR A 137 -12.12 6.80 -14.03
CA TYR A 137 -11.03 5.82 -13.89
C TYR A 137 -11.55 4.39 -13.76
N VAL A 138 -12.51 4.16 -12.86
CA VAL A 138 -13.11 2.83 -12.65
C VAL A 138 -13.82 2.34 -13.92
N ARG A 139 -14.57 3.21 -14.59
CA ARG A 139 -15.27 2.87 -15.84
C ARG A 139 -14.28 2.50 -16.95
N ALA A 140 -13.19 3.24 -17.11
CA ALA A 140 -12.16 2.96 -18.10
C ALA A 140 -11.51 1.60 -17.86
N ALA A 141 -11.19 1.25 -16.61
CA ALA A 141 -10.69 -0.06 -16.24
C ALA A 141 -11.71 -1.18 -16.53
N ARG A 142 -12.97 -0.95 -16.14
CA ARG A 142 -14.05 -1.93 -16.31
C ARG A 142 -14.39 -2.18 -17.78
N ALA A 143 -14.30 -1.15 -18.63
CA ALA A 143 -14.49 -1.29 -20.08
C ALA A 143 -13.47 -2.23 -20.73
N LYS A 144 -12.26 -2.29 -20.16
CA LYS A 144 -11.18 -3.22 -20.57
C LYS A 144 -11.23 -4.57 -19.84
N SER A 145 -12.23 -4.82 -19.00
CA SER A 145 -12.29 -5.99 -18.11
C SER A 145 -11.06 -6.13 -17.22
N GLN A 146 -10.50 -5.01 -16.76
CA GLN A 146 -9.33 -4.94 -15.89
C GLN A 146 -9.72 -4.48 -14.48
N THR A 147 -8.87 -4.78 -13.51
CA THR A 147 -9.06 -4.43 -12.10
C THR A 147 -8.39 -3.09 -11.80
N PRO A 148 -9.15 -2.03 -11.44
CA PRO A 148 -8.58 -0.74 -11.06
C PRO A 148 -7.94 -0.80 -9.68
N VAL A 149 -6.81 -0.11 -9.51
CA VAL A 149 -6.10 0.06 -8.23
C VAL A 149 -6.05 1.55 -7.90
N LEU A 150 -6.62 1.92 -6.78
CA LEU A 150 -6.66 3.31 -6.29
C LEU A 150 -5.86 3.45 -5.00
N VAL A 151 -5.23 4.59 -4.82
CA VAL A 151 -4.69 5.03 -3.52
C VAL A 151 -5.46 6.29 -3.11
N LEU A 152 -5.92 6.33 -1.88
CA LEU A 152 -6.55 7.51 -1.28
C LEU A 152 -5.56 8.11 -0.28
N TYR A 153 -5.22 9.40 -0.46
CA TYR A 153 -4.15 10.05 0.30
C TYR A 153 -4.52 11.52 0.59
N ALA A 154 -5.42 11.72 1.55
CA ALA A 154 -6.02 13.03 1.82
C ALA A 154 -6.37 13.26 3.29
N ILE A 155 -5.92 12.38 4.20
CA ILE A 155 -6.19 12.47 5.64
C ILE A 155 -5.71 13.82 6.21
N PRO A 156 -6.43 14.44 7.16
CA PRO A 156 -5.97 15.64 7.85
C PRO A 156 -4.60 15.43 8.50
N GLY A 157 -3.70 16.41 8.36
CA GLY A 157 -2.34 16.31 8.90
C GLY A 157 -1.49 15.22 8.23
N ARG A 158 -1.77 14.95 6.94
CA ARG A 158 -1.04 13.96 6.13
C ARG A 158 0.47 14.12 6.26
N ASP A 159 1.17 12.98 6.37
CA ASP A 159 2.63 12.87 6.43
C ASP A 159 3.27 13.64 7.60
N CYS A 160 2.50 13.92 8.67
CA CYS A 160 2.97 14.68 9.84
C CYS A 160 3.69 16.00 9.51
N GLY A 161 3.34 16.64 8.38
CA GLY A 161 3.98 17.88 7.94
C GLY A 161 5.30 17.68 7.19
N LEU A 162 5.69 16.44 6.86
CA LEU A 162 6.89 16.14 6.09
C LEU A 162 6.74 16.51 4.60
N TYR A 163 7.52 15.88 3.72
CA TYR A 163 7.59 16.26 2.29
C TYR A 163 6.28 16.13 1.51
N SER A 164 5.37 15.26 1.96
CA SER A 164 4.04 15.06 1.37
C SER A 164 2.93 15.70 2.21
N ALA A 165 3.25 16.69 3.04
CA ALA A 165 2.29 17.39 3.88
C ALA A 165 1.05 17.87 3.11
N GLY A 166 -0.10 17.89 3.78
CA GLY A 166 -1.37 18.30 3.18
C GLY A 166 -2.56 17.61 3.81
N GLY A 167 -3.52 17.26 2.97
CA GLY A 167 -4.78 16.65 3.36
C GLY A 167 -5.91 17.65 3.54
N PHE A 168 -7.12 17.13 3.63
CA PHE A 168 -8.31 17.93 3.91
C PHE A 168 -8.43 18.25 5.39
N THR A 169 -9.34 19.15 5.75
CA THR A 169 -9.73 19.34 7.14
C THR A 169 -10.56 18.14 7.65
N GLU A 170 -10.64 17.95 8.96
CA GLU A 170 -11.48 16.91 9.59
C GLU A 170 -12.94 16.98 9.16
N LYS A 171 -13.46 18.18 8.85
CA LYS A 171 -14.82 18.39 8.33
C LYS A 171 -14.95 18.01 6.84
N THR A 172 -13.91 18.23 6.05
CA THR A 172 -13.95 18.04 4.59
C THR A 172 -13.63 16.59 4.19
N TYR A 173 -12.71 15.94 4.89
CA TYR A 173 -12.27 14.58 4.59
C TYR A 173 -13.42 13.56 4.48
N PRO A 174 -14.37 13.45 5.43
CA PRO A 174 -15.49 12.52 5.30
C PRO A 174 -16.37 12.81 4.07
N ARG A 175 -16.56 14.09 3.74
CA ARG A 175 -17.31 14.48 2.54
C ARG A 175 -16.60 14.05 1.26
N TRP A 176 -15.28 14.17 1.23
CA TRP A 176 -14.47 13.69 0.11
C TRP A 176 -14.54 12.17 -0.03
N ILE A 177 -14.41 11.41 1.06
CA ILE A 177 -14.58 9.94 1.07
C ILE A 177 -15.95 9.54 0.51
N THR A 178 -17.02 10.26 0.88
CA THR A 178 -18.36 10.04 0.32
C THR A 178 -18.38 10.25 -1.21
N GLN A 179 -17.64 11.22 -1.74
CA GLN A 179 -17.56 11.40 -3.21
C GLN A 179 -16.75 10.27 -3.86
N VAL A 180 -15.67 9.79 -3.23
CA VAL A 180 -14.94 8.60 -3.70
C VAL A 180 -15.88 7.39 -3.74
N ALA A 181 -16.60 7.11 -2.66
CA ALA A 181 -17.57 6.00 -2.58
C ALA A 181 -18.64 6.06 -3.68
N LYS A 182 -19.20 7.25 -3.91
CA LYS A 182 -20.13 7.48 -5.03
C LYS A 182 -19.45 7.24 -6.38
N GLY A 183 -18.23 7.71 -6.57
CA GLY A 183 -17.46 7.48 -7.79
C GLY A 183 -17.18 5.99 -8.06
N LEU A 184 -16.84 5.22 -7.03
CA LEU A 184 -16.69 3.77 -7.13
C LEU A 184 -17.99 3.09 -7.58
N THR A 185 -19.12 3.54 -7.06
CA THR A 185 -20.45 3.03 -7.42
C THR A 185 -20.85 3.41 -8.84
N ASP A 186 -20.65 4.67 -9.24
CA ASP A 186 -20.99 5.18 -10.59
C ASP A 186 -20.12 4.56 -11.69
N GLY A 187 -18.87 4.24 -11.38
CA GLY A 187 -17.96 3.55 -12.30
C GLY A 187 -18.16 2.04 -12.37
N ALA A 188 -19.01 1.49 -11.48
CA ALA A 188 -19.23 0.06 -11.38
C ALA A 188 -19.95 -0.49 -12.63
N VAL A 189 -19.62 -1.73 -13.00
CA VAL A 189 -20.31 -2.50 -14.03
C VAL A 189 -20.93 -3.72 -13.38
N ARG A 190 -22.23 -3.95 -13.62
CA ARG A 190 -22.99 -5.04 -12.99
C ARG A 190 -22.91 -5.01 -11.47
N GLY A 191 -23.03 -3.83 -10.88
CA GLY A 191 -23.06 -3.61 -9.43
C GLY A 191 -21.70 -3.73 -8.72
N SER A 192 -20.58 -3.83 -9.44
CA SER A 192 -19.26 -3.93 -8.83
C SER A 192 -18.22 -3.09 -9.54
N SER A 193 -17.50 -2.25 -8.79
CA SER A 193 -16.30 -1.53 -9.26
C SER A 193 -15.14 -2.47 -9.51
N ARG A 194 -15.09 -3.59 -8.79
CA ARG A 194 -13.93 -4.50 -8.68
C ARG A 194 -12.65 -3.80 -8.25
N ALA A 195 -12.75 -2.64 -7.63
CA ALA A 195 -11.61 -1.84 -7.24
C ALA A 195 -10.83 -2.49 -6.07
N LEU A 196 -9.51 -2.36 -6.12
CA LEU A 196 -8.61 -2.47 -4.99
C LEU A 196 -8.32 -1.03 -4.54
N VAL A 197 -8.53 -0.72 -3.27
CA VAL A 197 -8.35 0.62 -2.70
C VAL A 197 -7.34 0.53 -1.57
N VAL A 198 -6.21 1.19 -1.72
CA VAL A 198 -5.23 1.40 -0.65
C VAL A 198 -5.59 2.69 0.06
N LEU A 199 -5.76 2.63 1.36
CA LEU A 199 -6.28 3.75 2.16
C LEU A 199 -5.19 4.35 3.03
N GLU A 200 -4.95 5.63 2.81
CA GLU A 200 -4.16 6.56 3.60
C GLU A 200 -2.78 6.02 3.98
N PRO A 201 -1.84 5.92 3.01
CA PRO A 201 -0.44 5.64 3.30
C PRO A 201 0.09 6.48 4.46
N ASP A 202 0.93 5.87 5.31
CA ASP A 202 1.59 6.42 6.50
C ASP A 202 0.66 6.71 7.69
N ALA A 203 -0.62 7.00 7.46
CA ALA A 203 -1.52 7.59 8.43
C ALA A 203 -1.71 6.80 9.73
N LEU A 204 -1.73 5.46 9.66
CA LEU A 204 -1.82 4.62 10.86
C LEU A 204 -0.45 4.34 11.49
N MET A 205 0.62 4.49 10.73
CA MET A 205 1.96 4.07 11.15
C MET A 205 2.82 5.22 11.68
N LEU A 206 2.51 6.47 11.35
CA LEU A 206 3.16 7.65 11.92
C LEU A 206 2.55 8.02 13.28
N ASP A 207 3.40 8.42 14.22
CA ASP A 207 3.02 9.15 15.44
C ASP A 207 3.30 10.63 15.16
N CYS A 208 2.24 11.40 14.88
CA CYS A 208 2.41 12.78 14.43
C CYS A 208 2.29 13.79 15.56
N ASP A 209 1.38 13.52 16.50
CA ASP A 209 0.91 14.53 17.44
C ASP A 209 0.72 13.92 18.84
N ASP A 210 -0.33 14.36 19.49
CA ASP A 210 -0.77 13.78 20.74
C ASP A 210 -1.73 12.58 20.54
N ASP A 211 -1.96 11.81 21.59
CA ASP A 211 -2.86 10.65 21.57
C ASP A 211 -4.28 10.99 21.11
N ALA A 212 -4.75 12.23 21.38
CA ALA A 212 -6.08 12.65 20.98
C ALA A 212 -6.17 12.90 19.47
N ALA A 213 -5.12 13.46 18.86
CA ALA A 213 -5.02 13.63 17.41
C ALA A 213 -4.95 12.27 16.70
N ASP A 214 -4.13 11.36 17.21
CA ASP A 214 -4.03 9.99 16.69
C ASP A 214 -5.38 9.26 16.79
N ALA A 215 -6.07 9.36 17.91
CA ALA A 215 -7.40 8.76 18.06
C ALA A 215 -8.46 9.40 17.14
N ARG A 216 -8.35 10.69 16.79
CA ARG A 216 -9.21 11.33 15.77
C ARG A 216 -8.91 10.78 14.40
N ARG A 217 -7.63 10.68 14.02
CA ARG A 217 -7.17 10.10 12.75
C ARG A 217 -7.64 8.66 12.56
N ASP A 218 -7.49 7.83 13.59
CA ASP A 218 -7.98 6.45 13.60
C ASP A 218 -9.49 6.35 13.35
N ARG A 219 -10.28 7.24 13.96
CA ARG A 219 -11.74 7.29 13.73
C ARG A 219 -12.08 7.69 12.29
N LEU A 220 -11.37 8.65 11.71
CA LEU A 220 -11.57 9.06 10.31
C LEU A 220 -11.26 7.90 9.37
N ILE A 221 -10.14 7.21 9.55
CA ILE A 221 -9.75 6.06 8.73
C ILE A 221 -10.76 4.92 8.89
N ARG A 222 -11.20 4.60 10.11
CA ARG A 222 -12.21 3.56 10.34
C ARG A 222 -13.52 3.86 9.64
N ASN A 223 -13.99 5.10 9.69
CA ASN A 223 -15.22 5.50 9.02
C ASN A 223 -15.08 5.42 7.49
N ALA A 224 -13.95 5.90 6.96
CA ALA A 224 -13.63 5.80 5.54
C ALA A 224 -13.55 4.32 5.09
N THR A 225 -12.88 3.46 5.86
CA THR A 225 -12.80 2.02 5.59
C THR A 225 -14.18 1.40 5.46
N LYS A 226 -15.07 1.68 6.43
CA LYS A 226 -16.44 1.15 6.44
C LYS A 226 -17.26 1.64 5.25
N GLU A 227 -17.19 2.94 4.93
CA GLU A 227 -17.94 3.54 3.82
C GLU A 227 -17.47 3.00 2.46
N LEU A 228 -16.16 2.93 2.25
CA LEU A 228 -15.60 2.41 1.00
C LEU A 228 -15.87 0.91 0.81
N ALA A 229 -15.75 0.10 1.87
CA ALA A 229 -16.05 -1.33 1.84
C ALA A 229 -17.53 -1.59 1.49
N ALA A 230 -18.45 -0.74 1.95
CA ALA A 230 -19.88 -0.85 1.62
C ALA A 230 -20.19 -0.70 0.12
N THR A 231 -19.28 -0.10 -0.67
CA THR A 231 -19.38 -0.06 -2.15
C THR A 231 -19.00 -1.39 -2.82
N GLY A 232 -18.56 -2.37 -2.04
CA GLY A 232 -18.01 -3.63 -2.54
C GLY A 232 -16.56 -3.52 -3.02
N ALA A 233 -15.86 -2.41 -2.81
CA ALA A 233 -14.43 -2.31 -3.03
C ALA A 233 -13.65 -3.16 -2.02
N TRP A 234 -12.50 -3.68 -2.41
CA TRP A 234 -11.56 -4.28 -1.49
C TRP A 234 -10.62 -3.22 -0.96
N VAL A 235 -10.79 -2.88 0.31
CA VAL A 235 -9.99 -1.85 0.98
C VAL A 235 -8.81 -2.52 1.69
N TYR A 236 -7.62 -1.95 1.52
CA TYR A 236 -6.38 -2.33 2.21
C TYR A 236 -5.87 -1.13 2.99
N LEU A 237 -5.81 -1.25 4.31
CA LEU A 237 -5.22 -0.25 5.18
C LEU A 237 -3.70 -0.28 5.05
N GLU A 238 -3.05 0.88 5.02
CA GLU A 238 -1.60 0.92 5.04
C GLU A 238 -1.06 0.37 6.38
N ALA A 239 0.03 -0.42 6.31
CA ALA A 239 0.57 -1.21 7.42
C ALA A 239 2.10 -1.06 7.60
N GLY A 240 2.70 -0.01 7.06
CA GLY A 240 4.13 0.22 7.13
C GLY A 240 4.94 -0.83 6.35
N ASN A 241 6.07 -1.19 6.94
CA ASN A 241 6.96 -2.18 6.35
C ASN A 241 7.71 -2.95 7.45
N ALA A 242 8.43 -4.00 7.05
CA ALA A 242 9.13 -4.92 7.96
C ALA A 242 10.21 -4.27 8.86
N ARG A 243 10.60 -3.02 8.58
CA ARG A 243 11.65 -2.30 9.31
C ARG A 243 11.13 -1.11 10.11
N TRP A 244 9.83 -0.82 10.04
CA TRP A 244 9.24 0.36 10.68
C TRP A 244 8.57 0.04 12.02
N ARG A 245 7.57 -0.84 12.00
CA ARG A 245 6.79 -1.19 13.20
C ARG A 245 6.86 -2.67 13.51
N THR A 246 6.72 -3.02 14.78
CA THR A 246 6.57 -4.43 15.14
C THR A 246 5.22 -4.98 14.65
N PRO A 247 5.12 -6.28 14.30
CA PRO A 247 3.84 -6.86 13.90
C PRO A 247 2.71 -6.74 14.93
N ALA A 248 3.05 -6.65 16.22
CA ALA A 248 2.06 -6.49 17.29
C ALA A 248 1.50 -5.06 17.31
N ASP A 249 2.37 -4.05 17.20
CA ASP A 249 1.95 -2.64 17.14
C ASP A 249 1.13 -2.37 15.86
N THR A 250 1.61 -2.84 14.72
CA THR A 250 0.88 -2.73 13.45
C THR A 250 -0.52 -3.35 13.54
N ALA A 251 -0.65 -4.55 14.11
CA ALA A 251 -1.97 -5.18 14.29
C ALA A 251 -2.89 -4.36 15.21
N LYS A 252 -2.35 -3.73 16.27
CA LYS A 252 -3.11 -2.83 17.15
C LYS A 252 -3.64 -1.63 16.35
N ARG A 253 -2.78 -0.96 15.57
CA ARG A 253 -3.12 0.22 14.75
C ARG A 253 -4.13 -0.11 13.64
N LEU A 254 -3.95 -1.22 12.95
CA LEU A 254 -4.91 -1.71 11.95
C LEU A 254 -6.31 -1.97 12.56
N ARG A 255 -6.37 -2.49 13.78
CA ARG A 255 -7.65 -2.64 14.49
C ARG A 255 -8.29 -1.30 14.81
N ALA A 256 -7.51 -0.31 15.23
CA ALA A 256 -7.96 1.06 15.46
C ALA A 256 -8.49 1.69 14.16
N GLY A 257 -7.81 1.48 13.03
CA GLY A 257 -8.21 1.92 11.69
C GLY A 257 -9.35 1.13 11.04
N GLY A 258 -9.90 0.10 11.70
CA GLY A 258 -11.09 -0.61 11.21
C GLY A 258 -10.82 -1.77 10.25
N ILE A 259 -9.75 -2.53 10.47
CA ILE A 259 -9.40 -3.72 9.65
C ILE A 259 -10.55 -4.72 9.52
N ALA A 260 -11.46 -4.78 10.50
CA ALA A 260 -12.62 -5.65 10.46
C ALA A 260 -13.64 -5.32 9.35
N TYR A 261 -13.53 -4.16 8.72
CA TYR A 261 -14.32 -3.75 7.55
C TYR A 261 -13.53 -3.87 6.24
N ALA A 262 -12.20 -3.89 6.31
CA ALA A 262 -11.32 -3.96 5.16
C ALA A 262 -11.18 -5.39 4.61
N ARG A 263 -10.71 -5.55 3.39
CA ARG A 263 -10.19 -6.84 2.88
C ARG A 263 -8.93 -7.26 3.63
N GLY A 264 -8.09 -6.28 3.97
CA GLY A 264 -6.84 -6.52 4.62
C GLY A 264 -5.97 -5.27 4.67
N PHE A 265 -4.67 -5.44 4.46
CA PHE A 265 -3.69 -4.37 4.61
C PHE A 265 -2.64 -4.39 3.48
N ALA A 266 -1.95 -3.26 3.32
CA ALA A 266 -0.90 -3.07 2.33
C ALA A 266 0.43 -2.79 3.02
N THR A 267 1.53 -3.40 2.58
CA THR A 267 2.86 -3.16 3.14
C THR A 267 3.82 -2.60 2.12
N ASN A 268 4.90 -1.98 2.61
CA ASN A 268 6.03 -1.49 1.81
C ASN A 268 5.67 -0.35 0.85
N ILE A 269 4.55 0.37 1.07
CA ILE A 269 4.16 1.47 0.20
C ILE A 269 5.26 2.54 0.22
N SER A 270 5.67 2.97 -0.98
CA SER A 270 6.75 3.94 -1.16
C SER A 270 8.11 3.53 -0.58
N ASN A 271 8.27 2.29 -0.14
CA ASN A 271 9.47 1.76 0.52
C ASN A 271 10.21 0.73 -0.35
N PHE A 272 11.31 0.21 0.17
CA PHE A 272 12.27 -0.61 -0.58
C PHE A 272 12.47 -2.01 0.02
N GLY A 273 11.65 -2.42 0.99
CA GLY A 273 11.74 -3.73 1.65
C GLY A 273 11.71 -4.89 0.65
N PHE A 274 12.59 -5.88 0.80
CA PHE A 274 12.55 -7.07 -0.06
C PHE A 274 11.20 -7.78 0.07
N THR A 275 10.63 -8.20 -1.05
CA THR A 275 9.34 -8.90 -1.10
C THR A 275 9.28 -10.10 -0.16
N THR A 276 10.39 -10.82 0.05
CA THR A 276 10.48 -11.95 0.99
C THR A 276 10.33 -11.51 2.44
N SER A 277 10.98 -10.41 2.82
CA SER A 277 10.87 -9.82 4.15
C SER A 277 9.48 -9.29 4.42
N GLU A 278 8.88 -8.61 3.45
CA GLU A 278 7.52 -8.08 3.53
C GLU A 278 6.47 -9.19 3.65
N LYS A 279 6.62 -10.29 2.92
CA LYS A 279 5.76 -11.49 3.09
C LYS A 279 5.86 -12.06 4.50
N ALA A 280 7.08 -12.20 5.02
CA ALA A 280 7.30 -12.71 6.38
C ALA A 280 6.70 -11.77 7.44
N TYR A 281 6.87 -10.46 7.26
CA TYR A 281 6.27 -9.43 8.11
C TYR A 281 4.73 -9.49 8.06
N ALA A 282 4.14 -9.46 6.87
CA ALA A 282 2.71 -9.51 6.68
C ALA A 282 2.08 -10.78 7.28
N ALA A 283 2.75 -11.92 7.15
CA ALA A 283 2.29 -13.17 7.79
C ALA A 283 2.25 -13.05 9.32
N LYS A 284 3.25 -12.40 9.94
CA LYS A 284 3.28 -12.14 11.39
C LYS A 284 2.19 -11.14 11.80
N VAL A 285 1.94 -10.08 11.02
CA VAL A 285 0.82 -9.15 11.26
C VAL A 285 -0.51 -9.89 11.18
N ALA A 286 -0.74 -10.69 10.13
CA ALA A 286 -1.95 -11.49 9.97
C ALA A 286 -2.16 -12.47 11.14
N ALA A 287 -1.10 -13.08 11.67
CA ALA A 287 -1.16 -13.93 12.86
C ALA A 287 -1.56 -13.15 14.12
N ARG A 288 -1.04 -11.93 14.31
CA ARG A 288 -1.43 -11.05 15.43
C ARG A 288 -2.90 -10.60 15.32
N LEU A 289 -3.37 -10.30 14.11
CA LEU A 289 -4.78 -9.99 13.86
C LEU A 289 -5.68 -11.21 14.16
N ALA A 290 -5.24 -12.43 13.80
CA ALA A 290 -5.95 -13.66 14.12
C ALA A 290 -6.08 -13.86 15.61
N ALA A 291 -4.97 -13.72 16.36
CA ALA A 291 -4.96 -13.82 17.82
C ALA A 291 -5.87 -12.75 18.48
N ALA A 292 -6.12 -11.64 17.81
CA ALA A 292 -7.04 -10.58 18.25
C ALA A 292 -8.48 -10.77 17.74
N GLY A 293 -8.84 -11.93 17.18
CA GLY A 293 -10.20 -12.28 16.75
C GLY A 293 -10.62 -11.73 15.39
N VAL A 294 -9.71 -11.16 14.59
CA VAL A 294 -10.03 -10.69 13.23
C VAL A 294 -10.20 -11.92 12.32
N SER A 295 -11.28 -11.97 11.55
CA SER A 295 -11.56 -13.11 10.67
C SER A 295 -10.58 -13.24 9.50
N ALA A 296 -10.45 -14.43 8.92
CA ALA A 296 -9.52 -14.67 7.79
C ALA A 296 -9.80 -13.77 6.59
N SER A 297 -11.06 -13.45 6.32
CA SER A 297 -11.49 -12.58 5.22
C SER A 297 -10.99 -11.14 5.30
N HIS A 298 -10.52 -10.71 6.49
CA HIS A 298 -10.03 -9.37 6.79
C HIS A 298 -8.52 -9.32 7.08
N ARG A 299 -7.80 -10.41 6.82
CA ARG A 299 -6.37 -10.55 7.07
C ARG A 299 -5.56 -10.77 5.79
N HIS A 300 -6.15 -10.48 4.64
CA HIS A 300 -5.44 -10.51 3.37
C HIS A 300 -4.44 -9.34 3.29
N TYR A 301 -3.50 -9.43 2.36
CA TYR A 301 -2.56 -8.33 2.17
C TYR A 301 -2.09 -8.19 0.73
N VAL A 302 -1.61 -7.00 0.41
CA VAL A 302 -0.90 -6.67 -0.82
C VAL A 302 0.46 -6.07 -0.47
N ILE A 303 1.43 -6.15 -1.37
CA ILE A 303 2.78 -5.61 -1.17
C ILE A 303 3.13 -4.69 -2.32
N ASP A 304 3.63 -3.48 -1.99
CA ASP A 304 4.23 -2.60 -2.99
C ASP A 304 5.61 -3.13 -3.40
N THR A 305 5.77 -3.39 -4.68
CA THR A 305 7.02 -3.87 -5.27
C THR A 305 7.61 -2.92 -6.29
N SER A 306 7.10 -1.69 -6.36
CA SER A 306 7.46 -0.71 -7.39
C SER A 306 8.95 -0.38 -7.44
N ARG A 307 9.61 -0.27 -6.26
CA ARG A 307 10.99 0.21 -6.14
C ARG A 307 11.91 -0.72 -5.33
N ASN A 308 11.48 -1.92 -5.02
CA ASN A 308 12.17 -2.80 -4.07
C ASN A 308 13.15 -3.81 -4.68
N GLY A 309 13.54 -3.63 -5.95
CA GLY A 309 14.41 -4.57 -6.65
C GLY A 309 15.78 -4.79 -6.00
N ARG A 310 16.30 -3.80 -5.28
CA ARG A 310 17.62 -3.86 -4.60
C ARG A 310 17.52 -3.88 -3.08
N GLY A 311 16.31 -3.86 -2.54
CA GLY A 311 16.09 -3.78 -1.10
C GLY A 311 16.34 -2.39 -0.51
N PRO A 312 16.18 -2.22 0.82
CA PRO A 312 16.36 -0.95 1.50
C PRO A 312 17.84 -0.59 1.67
N MET A 313 18.11 0.69 1.94
CA MET A 313 19.44 1.13 2.37
C MET A 313 19.75 0.60 3.78
N ALA A 314 21.04 0.34 4.06
CA ALA A 314 21.47 -0.17 5.36
C ALA A 314 21.25 0.84 6.50
N ASP A 315 21.47 2.11 6.21
CA ASP A 315 21.30 3.26 7.11
C ASP A 315 19.83 3.68 7.31
N GLY A 316 18.90 3.08 6.57
CA GLY A 316 17.47 3.40 6.67
C GLY A 316 17.02 4.57 5.80
N GLU A 317 17.90 5.12 4.95
CA GLU A 317 17.52 6.20 4.02
C GLU A 317 16.30 5.80 3.17
N TRP A 318 15.28 6.61 3.20
CA TRP A 318 14.00 6.36 2.53
C TRP A 318 13.70 7.38 1.43
N CYS A 319 14.23 8.61 1.55
CA CYS A 319 13.93 9.67 0.62
C CYS A 319 14.81 9.58 -0.62
N ASN A 320 14.27 9.13 -1.73
CA ASN A 320 14.97 8.97 -3.01
C ASN A 320 16.34 8.28 -2.92
N PRO A 321 16.53 7.21 -2.14
CA PRO A 321 17.84 6.60 -1.96
C PRO A 321 18.40 6.12 -3.30
N PRO A 322 19.71 6.33 -3.55
CA PRO A 322 20.33 6.01 -4.82
C PRO A 322 20.40 4.50 -5.08
N LYS A 323 20.48 4.14 -6.35
CA LYS A 323 20.71 2.75 -6.83
C LYS A 323 19.61 1.78 -6.39
N ARG A 324 18.38 2.25 -6.13
CA ARG A 324 17.22 1.36 -6.00
C ARG A 324 16.75 0.92 -7.38
N GLY A 325 16.13 -0.23 -7.49
CA GLY A 325 15.68 -0.79 -8.76
C GLY A 325 14.20 -1.07 -8.77
N LEU A 326 13.60 -1.09 -9.95
CA LEU A 326 12.25 -1.62 -10.10
C LEU A 326 12.21 -3.06 -9.56
N GLY A 327 11.18 -3.35 -8.79
CA GLY A 327 10.95 -4.68 -8.24
C GLY A 327 10.09 -5.56 -9.15
N ALA A 328 9.49 -6.59 -8.57
CA ALA A 328 8.65 -7.52 -9.31
C ALA A 328 7.45 -6.81 -9.95
N HIS A 329 7.13 -7.20 -11.18
CA HIS A 329 5.93 -6.69 -11.86
C HIS A 329 4.65 -7.01 -11.07
N PRO A 330 3.66 -6.13 -11.14
CA PRO A 330 2.36 -6.35 -10.52
C PRO A 330 1.72 -7.66 -10.98
N ARG A 331 1.19 -8.41 -10.03
CA ARG A 331 0.46 -9.65 -10.30
C ARG A 331 -0.45 -10.01 -9.13
N THR A 332 -1.52 -10.70 -9.43
CA THR A 332 -2.50 -11.20 -8.47
C THR A 332 -2.27 -12.69 -8.18
N PHE A 333 -2.77 -13.16 -7.04
CA PHE A 333 -2.67 -14.55 -6.62
C PHE A 333 -4.07 -15.11 -6.35
N THR A 334 -4.37 -16.27 -6.92
CA THR A 334 -5.67 -16.93 -6.83
C THR A 334 -5.64 -18.23 -6.00
N SER A 335 -4.49 -18.58 -5.43
CA SER A 335 -4.25 -19.83 -4.73
C SER A 335 -4.89 -19.97 -3.34
N GLY A 336 -5.73 -19.01 -2.93
CA GLY A 336 -6.45 -19.06 -1.63
C GLY A 336 -5.61 -18.65 -0.42
N GLY A 337 -4.36 -18.18 -0.61
CA GLY A 337 -3.54 -17.64 0.48
C GLY A 337 -3.94 -16.21 0.85
N ALA A 338 -3.33 -15.69 1.92
CA ALA A 338 -3.59 -14.32 2.39
C ALA A 338 -2.97 -13.22 1.50
N LEU A 339 -1.97 -13.53 0.68
CA LEU A 339 -1.41 -12.58 -0.29
C LEU A 339 -2.32 -12.49 -1.52
N ASP A 340 -3.00 -11.36 -1.69
CA ASP A 340 -3.87 -11.11 -2.84
C ASP A 340 -3.09 -10.62 -4.07
N ALA A 341 -2.08 -9.75 -3.89
CA ALA A 341 -1.31 -9.20 -5.01
C ALA A 341 0.06 -8.64 -4.62
N LEU A 342 0.98 -8.61 -5.60
CA LEU A 342 2.08 -7.66 -5.68
C LEU A 342 1.61 -6.51 -6.57
N LEU A 343 1.84 -5.28 -6.16
CA LEU A 343 1.36 -4.09 -6.85
C LEU A 343 2.51 -3.07 -7.02
N TRP A 344 2.38 -2.19 -7.99
CA TRP A 344 3.13 -0.94 -8.04
C TRP A 344 2.21 0.16 -7.51
N ILE A 345 2.30 0.38 -6.19
CA ILE A 345 1.46 1.36 -5.48
C ILE A 345 2.11 2.73 -5.56
N LYS A 346 3.36 2.88 -5.11
CA LYS A 346 4.15 4.08 -5.44
C LYS A 346 4.44 4.09 -6.94
N LEU A 347 4.37 5.25 -7.54
CA LEU A 347 4.61 5.45 -8.95
C LEU A 347 6.13 5.56 -9.20
N PRO A 348 6.78 4.58 -9.87
CA PRO A 348 8.21 4.67 -10.14
C PRO A 348 8.55 5.88 -11.01
N GLY A 349 9.48 6.71 -10.56
CA GLY A 349 9.87 7.95 -11.21
C GLY A 349 9.26 9.19 -10.59
N GLU A 350 8.32 9.07 -9.66
CA GLU A 350 7.92 10.19 -8.80
C GLU A 350 8.86 10.32 -7.60
N SER A 351 9.27 11.55 -7.32
CA SER A 351 10.12 11.89 -6.18
C SER A 351 9.40 11.65 -4.84
N ASP A 352 10.17 11.35 -3.79
CA ASP A 352 9.70 11.31 -2.40
C ASP A 352 9.78 12.69 -1.74
N GLY A 353 10.60 13.62 -2.29
CA GLY A 353 10.83 14.94 -1.76
C GLY A 353 12.13 15.54 -2.31
N PRO A 354 12.48 16.78 -1.94
CA PRO A 354 13.63 17.48 -2.48
C PRO A 354 14.99 17.01 -1.90
N CYS A 355 15.14 15.74 -1.71
CA CYS A 355 16.37 15.06 -1.26
C CYS A 355 17.15 14.51 -2.47
N HIS A 356 18.46 14.42 -2.35
CA HIS A 356 19.38 13.96 -3.41
C HIS A 356 19.23 14.69 -4.76
N GLY A 357 18.86 15.98 -4.72
CA GLY A 357 18.68 16.80 -5.93
C GLY A 357 17.40 16.49 -6.72
N ALA A 358 16.47 15.77 -6.14
CA ALA A 358 15.16 15.49 -6.73
C ALA A 358 14.19 16.67 -6.58
N PRO A 359 13.11 16.74 -7.37
CA PRO A 359 12.05 17.72 -7.20
C PRO A 359 11.18 17.42 -5.97
N GLY A 360 10.16 18.24 -5.71
CA GLY A 360 9.20 18.00 -4.63
C GLY A 360 8.47 16.67 -4.72
N ALA A 361 7.91 16.21 -3.60
CA ALA A 361 7.20 14.94 -3.51
C ALA A 361 6.07 14.82 -4.56
N GLY A 362 5.94 13.65 -5.18
CA GLY A 362 4.94 13.38 -6.22
C GLY A 362 5.26 13.96 -7.60
N GLN A 363 6.29 14.78 -7.74
CA GLN A 363 6.69 15.30 -9.04
C GLN A 363 7.54 14.28 -9.81
N TRP A 364 7.39 14.30 -11.15
CA TRP A 364 8.18 13.43 -12.02
C TRP A 364 9.66 13.78 -11.96
N TRP A 365 10.48 12.77 -11.75
CA TRP A 365 11.94 12.84 -11.69
C TRP A 365 12.57 11.87 -12.70
N GLU A 366 12.85 12.35 -13.92
CA GLU A 366 13.36 11.52 -15.01
C GLU A 366 14.65 10.79 -14.63
N ALA A 367 15.59 11.47 -13.93
CA ALA A 367 16.85 10.85 -13.52
C ALA A 367 16.62 9.66 -12.57
N GLY A 368 15.74 9.82 -11.58
CA GLY A 368 15.36 8.75 -10.66
C GLY A 368 14.64 7.61 -11.37
N ALA A 369 13.72 7.91 -12.30
CA ALA A 369 13.06 6.90 -13.12
C ALA A 369 14.06 6.05 -13.92
N LEU A 370 15.02 6.71 -14.58
CA LEU A 370 16.07 6.03 -15.35
C LEU A 370 17.03 5.24 -14.47
N GLU A 371 17.27 5.69 -13.25
CA GLU A 371 18.06 4.96 -12.27
C GLU A 371 17.34 3.70 -11.78
N LEU A 372 16.05 3.78 -11.46
CA LEU A 372 15.22 2.61 -11.12
C LEU A 372 15.22 1.57 -12.24
N VAL A 373 15.11 2.00 -13.50
CA VAL A 373 15.21 1.12 -14.66
C VAL A 373 16.59 0.49 -14.78
N LYS A 374 17.67 1.25 -14.57
CA LYS A 374 19.05 0.76 -14.64
C LYS A 374 19.31 -0.36 -13.63
N TYR A 375 18.82 -0.22 -12.42
CA TYR A 375 19.07 -1.14 -11.31
C TYR A 375 17.94 -2.16 -11.09
N ARG A 376 16.97 -2.25 -12.01
CA ARG A 376 15.89 -3.23 -11.90
C ARG A 376 16.41 -4.65 -11.76
N ARG A 377 15.67 -5.47 -11.06
CA ARG A 377 15.92 -6.90 -11.03
C ARG A 377 15.35 -7.54 -12.31
N THR A 378 16.17 -8.18 -13.07
CA THR A 378 15.78 -8.96 -14.26
C THR A 378 15.33 -10.35 -13.84
#